data_91e6897cfbd2135c317f317ba9f16ebf
#
_entry.id   91e6897cfbd2135c317f317ba9f16ebf
#
_cell.length_a   1.000
_cell.length_b   1.000
_cell.length_c   1.000
_cell.angle_alpha   90.00
_cell.angle_beta   90.00
_cell.angle_gamma   90.00
#
_symmetry.space_group_name_H-M   'P 1'
#
loop_
_entity.id
_entity.type
_entity.pdbx_description
1 polymer ?
#
loop_
_entity_poly.entity_id
_entity_poly.type
_entity_poly.pdbx_seq_one_letter_code
_entity_poly.pdbx_strand_id
1 'polypeptide(L)'
;MSDNKFSRSQSLMASCVPMTTLQSIIGGKCKILILLYIAVYKVQRFGELQRRIGDEITKSTLTKQLRELESDGWINRQIYQEIPPKVEYTLTELAESFVPILEQIKEWSETHLCTQNYPDNMK
;
A
#
# COMPACT_ATOMS: atom_id res chain seq x y z
N MET A 1 27.29 3.70 23.34
CA MET A 1 26.58 3.21 24.45
C MET A 1 26.36 1.74 24.33
N SER A 2 26.88 1.05 25.27
CA SER A 2 26.84 -0.40 25.22
C SER A 2 25.44 -0.96 25.27
N ASP A 3 24.53 -0.21 25.87
CA ASP A 3 23.16 -0.67 26.03
C ASP A 3 22.27 -0.33 24.83
N ASN A 4 22.83 0.33 23.82
CA ASN A 4 22.04 0.77 22.67
C ASN A 4 21.32 -0.37 21.97
N LYS A 5 22.04 -1.45 21.76
CA LYS A 5 21.46 -2.57 21.04
C LYS A 5 20.31 -3.19 21.83
N PHE A 6 20.50 -3.35 23.12
CA PHE A 6 19.47 -3.89 23.98
C PHE A 6 18.32 -2.93 24.14
N SER A 7 18.62 -1.65 24.36
CA SER A 7 17.61 -0.60 24.42
C SER A 7 16.79 -0.52 23.15
N ARG A 8 17.44 -0.65 22.01
CA ARG A 8 16.75 -0.61 20.74
C ARG A 8 15.76 -1.77 20.61
N SER A 9 16.19 -2.96 20.99
CA SER A 9 15.31 -4.13 20.95
C SER A 9 14.11 -3.95 21.85
N GLN A 10 14.33 -3.46 23.06
CA GLN A 10 13.23 -3.21 23.98
C GLN A 10 12.30 -2.12 23.45
N SER A 11 12.87 -1.07 22.88
CA SER A 11 12.10 0.02 22.30
C SER A 11 11.24 -0.47 21.16
N LEU A 12 11.79 -1.31 20.30
CA LEU A 12 11.02 -1.88 19.19
C LEU A 12 9.88 -2.74 19.69
N MET A 13 10.12 -3.54 20.70
CA MET A 13 9.07 -4.39 21.26
C MET A 13 7.99 -3.56 21.96
N ALA A 14 8.39 -2.50 22.66
CA ALA A 14 7.43 -1.60 23.30
C ALA A 14 6.54 -0.92 22.27
N SER A 15 7.04 -0.77 21.05
CA SER A 15 6.30 -0.13 19.96
C SER A 15 5.56 -1.12 19.08
N CYS A 16 5.44 -2.38 19.49
CA CYS A 16 4.85 -3.39 18.62
C CYS A 16 3.38 -3.17 18.31
N VAL A 17 2.65 -2.46 19.16
CA VAL A 17 1.24 -2.17 18.89
C VAL A 17 1.09 -1.30 17.64
N PRO A 18 1.82 -0.18 17.49
CA PRO A 18 1.77 0.58 16.23
C PRO A 18 2.20 -0.24 15.03
N MET A 19 3.22 -1.08 15.15
CA MET A 19 3.68 -1.91 14.05
C MET A 19 2.64 -2.96 13.66
N THR A 20 1.98 -3.55 14.63
CA THR A 20 0.91 -4.52 14.38
C THR A 20 -0.25 -3.85 13.65
N THR A 21 -0.59 -2.64 14.08
CA THR A 21 -1.63 -1.86 13.42
C THR A 21 -1.26 -1.56 11.98
N LEU A 22 -0.04 -1.10 11.74
CA LEU A 22 0.43 -0.83 10.38
C LEU A 22 0.36 -2.09 9.52
N GLN A 23 0.83 -3.21 10.05
CA GLN A 23 0.81 -4.45 9.30
C GLN A 23 -0.61 -4.87 8.93
N SER A 24 -1.56 -4.70 9.84
CA SER A 24 -2.95 -5.05 9.55
C SER A 24 -3.53 -4.16 8.45
N ILE A 25 -3.06 -2.93 8.36
CA ILE A 25 -3.55 -1.98 7.35
C ILE A 25 -2.95 -2.28 5.98
N ILE A 26 -1.63 -2.49 5.90
CA ILE A 26 -0.94 -2.63 4.61
C ILE A 26 -0.67 -4.08 4.23
N GLY A 27 -1.04 -5.03 5.06
CA GLY A 27 -0.67 -6.43 4.90
C GLY A 27 -1.50 -7.21 3.89
N GLY A 28 -2.35 -6.56 3.13
CA GLY A 28 -3.12 -7.24 2.10
C GLY A 28 -2.27 -7.57 0.89
N LYS A 29 -2.84 -8.36 0.01
CA LYS A 29 -2.11 -8.88 -1.15
C LYS A 29 -1.61 -7.79 -2.09
N CYS A 30 -2.35 -6.67 -2.21
CA CYS A 30 -1.97 -5.62 -3.13
C CYS A 30 -2.10 -4.21 -2.55
N LYS A 31 -2.24 -4.07 -1.24
CA LYS A 31 -2.50 -2.77 -0.63
C LYS A 31 -1.35 -1.79 -0.85
N ILE A 32 -0.11 -2.25 -0.71
CA ILE A 32 1.05 -1.39 -0.95
C ILE A 32 1.06 -0.90 -2.39
N LEU A 33 0.76 -1.79 -3.34
CA LEU A 33 0.71 -1.41 -4.75
C LEU A 33 -0.41 -0.41 -5.03
N ILE A 34 -1.57 -0.60 -4.41
CA ILE A 34 -2.68 0.35 -4.56
C ILE A 34 -2.23 1.74 -4.11
N LEU A 35 -1.66 1.81 -2.91
CA LEU A 35 -1.20 3.09 -2.37
C LEU A 35 -0.14 3.73 -3.26
N LEU A 36 0.80 2.93 -3.74
CA LEU A 36 1.85 3.42 -4.61
C LEU A 36 1.30 4.00 -5.92
N TYR A 37 0.40 3.27 -6.56
CA TYR A 37 -0.16 3.73 -7.83
C TYR A 37 -0.98 5.00 -7.66
N ILE A 38 -1.75 5.10 -6.58
CA ILE A 38 -2.49 6.33 -6.32
C ILE A 38 -1.53 7.48 -6.00
N ALA A 39 -0.46 7.20 -5.26
CA ALA A 39 0.54 8.23 -4.96
C ALA A 39 1.19 8.78 -6.23
N VAL A 40 1.53 7.89 -7.16
CA VAL A 40 2.21 8.28 -8.40
C VAL A 40 1.27 8.99 -9.35
N TYR A 41 0.09 8.46 -9.57
CA TYR A 41 -0.83 8.94 -10.60
C TYR A 41 -1.93 9.83 -10.05
N LYS A 42 -1.95 10.04 -8.75
CA LYS A 42 -2.83 10.93 -7.99
C LYS A 42 -4.26 10.46 -7.87
N VAL A 43 -4.92 10.17 -8.97
CA VAL A 43 -6.31 9.73 -8.99
C VAL A 43 -6.37 8.48 -9.81
N GLN A 44 -7.02 7.45 -9.27
CA GLN A 44 -7.13 6.18 -9.98
C GLN A 44 -8.57 5.66 -9.92
N ARG A 45 -9.01 5.09 -11.02
CA ARG A 45 -10.26 4.35 -11.09
C ARG A 45 -9.98 2.87 -10.91
N PHE A 46 -11.02 2.12 -10.60
CA PHE A 46 -10.91 0.68 -10.39
C PHE A 46 -10.23 -0.03 -11.55
N GLY A 47 -10.69 0.26 -12.78
CA GLY A 47 -10.13 -0.37 -13.97
C GLY A 47 -8.67 -0.04 -14.19
N GLU A 48 -8.27 1.18 -13.85
CA GLU A 48 -6.88 1.59 -13.97
C GLU A 48 -6.00 0.83 -12.99
N LEU A 49 -6.45 0.74 -11.74
CA LEU A 49 -5.72 -0.02 -10.72
C LEU A 49 -5.61 -1.48 -11.11
N GLN A 50 -6.70 -2.06 -11.61
CA GLN A 50 -6.70 -3.45 -12.02
C GLN A 50 -5.69 -3.71 -13.14
N ARG A 51 -5.64 -2.83 -14.12
CA ARG A 51 -4.69 -2.98 -15.23
C ARG A 51 -3.24 -2.85 -14.74
N ARG A 52 -2.97 -1.91 -13.83
CA ARG A 52 -1.62 -1.67 -13.36
C ARG A 52 -1.13 -2.78 -12.43
N ILE A 53 -2.01 -3.31 -11.61
CA ILE A 53 -1.63 -4.38 -10.69
C ILE A 53 -1.46 -5.71 -11.44
N GLY A 54 -2.29 -5.94 -12.45
CA GLY A 54 -2.17 -7.12 -13.30
C GLY A 54 -3.17 -8.20 -13.00
N ASP A 55 -3.10 -9.24 -13.81
CA ASP A 55 -4.11 -10.30 -13.82
C ASP A 55 -4.06 -11.23 -12.63
N GLU A 56 -2.97 -11.18 -11.86
CA GLU A 56 -2.84 -12.05 -10.70
C GLU A 56 -3.80 -11.68 -9.57
N ILE A 57 -4.38 -10.49 -9.64
CA ILE A 57 -5.31 -10.00 -8.64
C ILE A 57 -6.70 -10.01 -9.24
N THR A 58 -7.60 -10.76 -8.61
CA THR A 58 -8.99 -10.82 -9.07
C THR A 58 -9.72 -9.54 -8.72
N LYS A 59 -10.81 -9.27 -9.43
CA LYS A 59 -11.68 -8.14 -9.10
C LYS A 59 -12.16 -8.21 -7.65
N SER A 60 -12.49 -9.41 -7.20
CA SER A 60 -12.96 -9.63 -5.85
C SER A 60 -11.91 -9.23 -4.82
N THR A 61 -10.66 -9.65 -5.04
CA THR A 61 -9.56 -9.32 -4.14
C THR A 61 -9.31 -7.81 -4.14
N LEU A 62 -9.26 -7.21 -5.33
CA LEU A 62 -9.03 -5.77 -5.43
C LEU A 62 -10.14 -4.98 -4.73
N THR A 63 -11.39 -5.36 -4.95
CA THR A 63 -12.52 -4.73 -4.29
C THR A 63 -12.40 -4.79 -2.78
N LYS A 64 -12.06 -5.98 -2.26
CA LYS A 64 -11.89 -6.19 -0.83
C LYS A 64 -10.78 -5.30 -0.27
N GLN A 65 -9.63 -5.27 -0.96
CA GLN A 65 -8.50 -4.49 -0.50
C GLN A 65 -8.81 -2.98 -0.49
N LEU A 66 -9.51 -2.51 -1.52
CA LEU A 66 -9.92 -1.11 -1.60
C LEU A 66 -10.88 -0.74 -0.47
N ARG A 67 -11.83 -1.62 -0.17
CA ARG A 67 -12.78 -1.39 0.93
C ARG A 67 -12.07 -1.34 2.27
N GLU A 68 -11.10 -2.21 2.46
CA GLU A 68 -10.34 -2.23 3.70
C GLU A 68 -9.51 -0.95 3.85
N LEU A 69 -8.84 -0.51 2.80
CA LEU A 69 -8.08 0.73 2.83
C LEU A 69 -8.98 1.94 3.08
N GLU A 70 -10.15 1.96 2.49
CA GLU A 70 -11.10 3.03 2.73
C GLU A 70 -11.58 3.02 4.17
N SER A 71 -11.93 1.85 4.68
CA SER A 71 -12.39 1.69 6.06
C SER A 71 -11.32 2.11 7.07
N ASP A 72 -10.07 1.84 6.76
CA ASP A 72 -8.95 2.20 7.62
C ASP A 72 -8.54 3.67 7.49
N GLY A 73 -9.20 4.42 6.60
CA GLY A 73 -8.94 5.84 6.45
C GLY A 73 -7.71 6.17 5.62
N TRP A 74 -7.30 5.27 4.74
CA TRP A 74 -6.11 5.48 3.91
C TRP A 74 -6.43 5.98 2.51
N ILE A 75 -7.62 5.67 2.01
CA ILE A 75 -8.06 6.18 0.71
C ILE A 75 -9.45 6.76 0.81
N ASN A 76 -9.74 7.68 -0.09
CA ASN A 76 -11.06 8.23 -0.29
C ASN A 76 -11.65 7.63 -1.55
N ARG A 77 -12.95 7.38 -1.51
CA ARG A 77 -13.68 6.90 -2.68
C ARG A 77 -14.72 7.96 -3.04
N GLN A 78 -14.57 8.54 -4.21
CA GLN A 78 -15.49 9.56 -4.71
C GLN A 78 -16.35 8.97 -5.80
N ILE A 79 -17.65 9.00 -5.59
CA ILE A 79 -18.61 8.49 -6.58
C ILE A 79 -19.21 9.68 -7.30
N TYR A 80 -19.14 9.65 -8.62
CA TYR A 80 -19.77 10.66 -9.46
C TYR A 80 -21.04 10.09 -10.08
N GLN A 81 -22.13 10.82 -9.93
CA GLN A 81 -23.42 10.38 -10.47
C GLN A 81 -23.50 10.76 -11.93
N GLU A 82 -22.96 9.89 -12.75
CA GLU A 82 -22.96 9.99 -14.20
C GLU A 82 -23.48 8.69 -14.78
N ILE A 83 -23.63 8.66 -16.09
CA ILE A 83 -23.99 7.45 -16.81
C ILE A 83 -22.91 7.18 -17.84
N PRO A 84 -22.09 6.13 -17.65
CA PRO A 84 -22.05 5.22 -16.50
C PRO A 84 -21.44 5.89 -15.26
N PRO A 85 -21.71 5.37 -14.05
CA PRO A 85 -21.16 5.95 -12.83
C PRO A 85 -19.64 5.91 -12.83
N LYS A 86 -19.04 6.94 -12.25
CA LYS A 86 -17.59 7.04 -12.16
C LYS A 86 -17.20 7.01 -10.69
N VAL A 87 -16.21 6.19 -10.37
CA VAL A 87 -15.65 6.09 -9.01
C VAL A 87 -14.17 6.34 -9.09
N GLU A 88 -13.69 7.26 -8.27
CA GLU A 88 -12.28 7.61 -8.20
C GLU A 88 -11.74 7.40 -6.80
N TYR A 89 -10.49 6.95 -6.72
CA TYR A 89 -9.79 6.70 -5.47
C TYR A 89 -8.62 7.68 -5.36
N THR A 90 -8.49 8.29 -4.18
CA THR A 90 -7.38 9.19 -3.87
C THR A 90 -6.87 8.87 -2.47
N LEU A 91 -5.67 9.36 -2.16
CA LEU A 91 -5.09 9.17 -0.84
C LEU A 91 -5.66 10.18 0.14
N THR A 92 -5.83 9.76 1.39
CA THR A 92 -6.12 10.67 2.49
C THR A 92 -4.83 11.37 2.95
N GLU A 93 -4.96 12.37 3.83
CA GLU A 93 -3.80 13.00 4.43
C GLU A 93 -2.93 11.98 5.17
N LEU A 94 -3.57 11.05 5.86
CA LEU A 94 -2.83 10.01 6.57
C LEU A 94 -1.97 9.20 5.60
N ALA A 95 -2.56 8.75 4.50
CA ALA A 95 -1.82 7.98 3.51
C ALA A 95 -0.74 8.83 2.83
N GLU A 96 -1.01 10.11 2.60
CA GLU A 96 0.00 11.01 2.03
C GLU A 96 1.23 11.10 2.93
N SER A 97 1.05 11.07 4.25
CA SER A 97 2.16 11.10 5.18
C SER A 97 3.03 9.86 5.09
N PHE A 98 2.49 8.77 4.56
CA PHE A 98 3.21 7.51 4.38
C PHE A 98 3.96 7.46 3.04
N VAL A 99 3.65 8.34 2.11
CA VAL A 99 4.24 8.31 0.76
C VAL A 99 5.77 8.36 0.76
N PRO A 100 6.44 9.22 1.57
CA PRO A 100 7.91 9.19 1.58
C PRO A 100 8.48 7.85 2.02
N ILE A 101 7.77 7.16 2.91
CA ILE A 101 8.18 5.82 3.36
C ILE A 101 7.97 4.82 2.24
N LEU A 102 6.86 4.91 1.53
CA LEU A 102 6.60 4.06 0.37
C LEU A 102 7.68 4.23 -0.70
N GLU A 103 8.11 5.44 -0.94
CA GLU A 103 9.17 5.72 -1.90
C GLU A 103 10.47 5.05 -1.49
N GLN A 104 10.79 5.07 -0.20
CA GLN A 104 11.98 4.39 0.31
C GLN A 104 11.86 2.88 0.17
N ILE A 105 10.69 2.34 0.44
CA ILE A 105 10.43 0.90 0.24
C ILE A 105 10.61 0.53 -1.23
N LYS A 106 10.08 1.35 -2.12
CA LYS A 106 10.21 1.14 -3.56
C LYS A 106 11.68 1.13 -3.98
N GLU A 107 12.44 2.14 -3.57
CA GLU A 107 13.85 2.24 -3.92
C GLU A 107 14.64 1.05 -3.39
N TRP A 108 14.40 0.68 -2.15
CA TRP A 108 15.07 -0.45 -1.54
C TRP A 108 14.77 -1.72 -2.31
N SER A 109 13.51 -1.90 -2.69
CA SER A 109 13.08 -3.07 -3.45
C SER A 109 13.74 -3.15 -4.81
N GLU A 110 13.82 -2.02 -5.49
CA GLU A 110 14.46 -1.97 -6.81
C GLU A 110 15.94 -2.30 -6.73
N THR A 111 16.58 -1.87 -5.66
CA THR A 111 18.01 -2.12 -5.49
C THR A 111 18.30 -3.56 -5.10
N HIS A 112 17.48 -4.15 -4.26
CA HIS A 112 17.81 -5.43 -3.61
C HIS A 112 16.98 -6.61 -4.13
N LEU A 113 15.80 -6.36 -4.68
CA LEU A 113 14.89 -7.41 -5.11
C LEU A 113 14.73 -7.47 -6.62
N CYS A 114 15.69 -6.90 -7.33
CA CYS A 114 15.68 -6.98 -8.79
C CYS A 114 15.94 -8.37 -9.25
N THR A 115 15.26 -8.70 -10.16
CA THR A 115 15.15 -9.77 -11.13
C THR A 115 16.05 -10.98 -11.02
N GLN A 116 17.32 -10.85 -10.71
CA GLN A 116 18.25 -11.98 -10.79
C GLN A 116 18.08 -12.99 -9.68
N ASN A 117 17.52 -12.55 -8.57
CA ASN A 117 17.43 -13.39 -7.38
C ASN A 117 16.02 -13.89 -7.10
N TYR A 118 15.07 -13.55 -7.96
CA TYR A 118 13.68 -13.92 -7.74
C TYR A 118 13.07 -14.50 -9.02
N PRO A 119 12.21 -15.51 -8.88
CA PRO A 119 11.53 -16.07 -10.04
C PRO A 119 10.62 -15.06 -10.71
N ASP A 120 10.34 -15.27 -11.99
CA ASP A 120 9.52 -14.36 -12.77
C ASP A 120 8.13 -14.15 -12.16
N ASN A 121 7.60 -15.18 -11.54
CA ASN A 121 6.27 -15.08 -10.95
C ASN A 121 6.22 -14.18 -9.71
N MET A 122 7.36 -13.70 -9.26
CA MET A 122 7.45 -12.77 -8.13
C MET A 122 7.47 -11.31 -8.57
N LYS A 123 7.60 -11.06 -9.85
CA LYS A 123 7.72 -9.70 -10.38
C LYS A 123 6.38 -8.98 -10.46
#